data_6986e92d6033186b070a0fa1d9244c3d
#
_entry.id   6986e92d6033186b070a0fa1d9244c3d
#
_cell.length_a   1.000
_cell.length_b   1.000
_cell.length_c   1.000
_cell.angle_alpha   90.00
_cell.angle_beta   90.00
_cell.angle_gamma   90.00
#
_symmetry.space_group_name_H-M   'P 1'
#
loop_
_entity.id
_entity.type
_entity.pdbx_description
1 polymer ?
#
loop_
_entity_poly.entity_id
_entity_poly.type
_entity_poly.pdbx_seq_one_letter_code
_entity_poly.pdbx_strand_id
1 'polypeptide(L)'
;MFIGRERELQELNRLFESGRFEFAVIYGRRRVGKTALITQFIRDKDAIYFMGVESSSKQNLENLSKSIIEYSSGIEADTSFLSFQSALEYVFNLAETKRLILVIDEYPYVARASKSLASTLQMLIDRYRDSSKLMLILCGSSMSYMEDQVLAYKAPLYGRRSAQFKILPFNFSETCRYFPHFSPEEKALMYGIVGGTPQYLLQMNDRLSIEENIKNTFLNPNSAIYEDPSSLLKQEVREPSIYNAIITAVATGASRMAEISAKVGEDTSICSVYIKNLITLGIIRKESPYG
;
A
#
# COMPACT_ATOMS: atom_id res chain seq x y z
N MET A 1 -0.10 2.98 19.48
CA MET A 1 0.54 4.29 19.22
C MET A 1 0.82 4.39 17.74
N PHE A 2 0.46 5.48 17.05
CA PHE A 2 0.81 5.71 15.64
C PHE A 2 2.18 6.42 15.59
N ILE A 3 3.13 5.88 14.84
CA ILE A 3 4.51 6.38 14.77
C ILE A 3 4.84 6.70 13.31
N GLY A 4 5.53 7.82 13.10
CA GLY A 4 5.97 8.25 11.76
C GLY A 4 4.83 8.80 10.90
N ARG A 5 5.13 9.02 9.64
CA ARG A 5 4.17 9.51 8.61
C ARG A 5 3.64 10.92 8.84
N GLU A 6 4.36 11.71 9.61
CA GLU A 6 3.96 13.09 9.89
C GLU A 6 3.82 13.92 8.61
N ARG A 7 4.72 13.71 7.64
CA ARG A 7 4.71 14.42 6.34
C ARG A 7 3.51 14.01 5.50
N GLU A 8 3.24 12.71 5.42
CA GLU A 8 2.10 12.19 4.68
C GLU A 8 0.77 12.66 5.30
N LEU A 9 0.65 12.63 6.63
CA LEU A 9 -0.53 13.14 7.34
C LEU A 9 -0.70 14.64 7.13
N GLN A 10 0.36 15.42 7.20
CA GLN A 10 0.31 16.86 6.97
C GLN A 10 -0.18 17.18 5.56
N GLU A 11 0.32 16.49 4.55
CA GLU A 11 -0.10 16.70 3.17
C GLU A 11 -1.54 16.25 2.93
N LEU A 12 -1.97 15.10 3.49
CA LEU A 12 -3.37 14.66 3.44
C LEU A 12 -4.30 15.66 4.12
N ASN A 13 -3.92 16.24 5.26
CA ASN A 13 -4.70 17.29 5.92
C ASN A 13 -4.76 18.57 5.09
N ARG A 14 -3.65 18.99 4.47
CA ARG A 14 -3.64 20.15 3.56
C ARG A 14 -4.61 19.97 2.39
N LEU A 15 -4.66 18.76 1.80
CA LEU A 15 -5.64 18.43 0.74
C LEU A 15 -7.08 18.46 1.29
N PHE A 16 -7.29 17.93 2.47
CA PHE A 16 -8.63 17.94 3.08
C PHE A 16 -9.11 19.38 3.37
N GLU A 17 -8.25 20.22 3.88
CA GLU A 17 -8.55 21.61 4.23
C GLU A 17 -8.77 22.52 3.00
N SER A 18 -8.38 22.10 1.80
CA SER A 18 -8.63 22.84 0.56
C SER A 18 -10.12 23.09 0.29
N GLY A 19 -11.00 22.24 0.83
CA GLY A 19 -12.45 22.34 0.69
C GLY A 19 -12.99 22.04 -0.71
N ARG A 20 -12.13 21.77 -1.69
CA ARG A 20 -12.47 21.46 -3.08
C ARG A 20 -12.29 19.97 -3.39
N PHE A 21 -12.68 19.53 -4.59
CA PHE A 21 -12.38 18.18 -5.02
C PHE A 21 -10.89 17.90 -5.00
N GLU A 22 -10.50 16.80 -4.34
CA GLU A 22 -9.13 16.32 -4.32
C GLU A 22 -9.09 14.82 -4.58
N PHE A 23 -8.07 14.37 -5.31
CA PHE A 23 -7.87 12.97 -5.61
C PHE A 23 -6.44 12.55 -5.23
N ALA A 24 -6.32 11.73 -4.20
CA ALA A 24 -5.06 11.20 -3.71
C ALA A 24 -4.91 9.72 -4.04
N VAL A 25 -3.71 9.30 -4.42
CA VAL A 25 -3.34 7.90 -4.64
C VAL A 25 -2.31 7.50 -3.61
N ILE A 26 -2.61 6.48 -2.79
CA ILE A 26 -1.73 5.93 -1.76
C ILE A 26 -1.34 4.52 -2.17
N TYR A 27 -0.05 4.26 -2.35
CA TYR A 27 0.41 2.94 -2.77
C TYR A 27 1.76 2.59 -2.16
N GLY A 28 2.07 1.32 -2.14
CA GLY A 28 3.28 0.78 -1.56
C GLY A 28 3.10 -0.70 -1.28
N ARG A 29 4.19 -1.42 -1.08
CA ARG A 29 4.11 -2.86 -0.81
C ARG A 29 3.24 -3.16 0.42
N ARG A 30 2.85 -4.42 0.58
CA ARG A 30 2.13 -4.88 1.76
C ARG A 30 2.93 -4.59 3.04
N ARG A 31 2.23 -4.38 4.16
CA ARG A 31 2.80 -4.24 5.52
C ARG A 31 3.56 -2.96 5.81
N VAL A 32 3.59 -2.00 4.89
CA VAL A 32 4.23 -0.68 5.11
C VAL A 32 3.35 0.33 5.86
N GLY A 33 2.11 -0.05 6.23
CA GLY A 33 1.23 0.78 7.06
C GLY A 33 0.31 1.73 6.29
N LYS A 34 -0.04 1.44 5.03
CA LYS A 34 -0.98 2.28 4.24
C LYS A 34 -2.34 2.43 4.91
N THR A 35 -2.98 1.31 5.26
CA THR A 35 -4.29 1.30 5.94
C THR A 35 -4.23 2.01 7.29
N ALA A 36 -3.16 1.83 8.06
CA ALA A 36 -2.96 2.53 9.32
C ALA A 36 -2.85 4.06 9.13
N LEU A 37 -2.15 4.51 8.08
CA LEU A 37 -2.07 5.94 7.72
C LEU A 37 -3.47 6.49 7.38
N ILE A 38 -4.22 5.78 6.54
CA ILE A 38 -5.58 6.18 6.14
C ILE A 38 -6.51 6.22 7.35
N THR A 39 -6.53 5.18 8.17
CA THR A 39 -7.35 5.10 9.39
C THR A 39 -7.02 6.23 10.38
N GLN A 40 -5.72 6.53 10.55
CA GLN A 40 -5.29 7.66 11.37
C GLN A 40 -5.76 9.00 10.80
N PHE A 41 -5.70 9.16 9.47
CA PHE A 41 -6.10 10.39 8.80
C PHE A 41 -7.61 10.65 8.86
N ILE A 42 -8.45 9.60 8.70
CA ILE A 42 -9.91 9.75 8.64
C ILE A 42 -10.60 9.72 10.03
N ARG A 43 -9.85 9.46 11.11
CA ARG A 43 -10.38 9.19 12.47
C ARG A 43 -11.46 10.20 12.92
N ASP A 44 -11.22 11.48 12.68
CA ASP A 44 -12.06 12.59 13.16
C ASP A 44 -12.70 13.36 11.97
N LYS A 45 -12.95 12.66 10.87
CA LYS A 45 -13.47 13.27 9.63
C LYS A 45 -14.66 12.48 9.09
N ASP A 46 -15.54 13.19 8.39
CA ASP A 46 -16.62 12.56 7.61
C ASP A 46 -16.00 11.71 6.49
N ALA A 47 -16.09 10.39 6.61
CA ALA A 47 -15.45 9.47 5.68
C ALA A 47 -16.31 8.22 5.44
N ILE A 48 -16.36 7.79 4.18
CA ILE A 48 -16.82 6.48 3.75
C ILE A 48 -15.56 5.66 3.46
N TYR A 49 -15.37 4.58 4.20
CA TYR A 49 -14.26 3.66 4.01
C TYR A 49 -14.77 2.33 3.45
N PHE A 50 -14.27 1.95 2.30
CA PHE A 50 -14.55 0.70 1.63
C PHE A 50 -13.25 -0.04 1.33
N MET A 51 -13.17 -1.32 1.72
CA MET A 51 -12.05 -2.20 1.40
C MET A 51 -12.47 -3.17 0.29
N GLY A 52 -11.77 -3.09 -0.84
CA GLY A 52 -11.92 -4.04 -1.94
C GLY A 52 -11.43 -5.43 -1.56
N VAL A 53 -12.16 -6.44 -1.99
CA VAL A 53 -11.82 -7.84 -1.76
C VAL A 53 -11.57 -8.56 -3.08
N GLU A 54 -10.72 -9.59 -3.05
CA GLU A 54 -10.48 -10.45 -4.22
C GLU A 54 -11.70 -11.35 -4.46
N SER A 55 -12.72 -10.77 -5.08
CA SER A 55 -14.01 -11.38 -5.32
C SER A 55 -14.65 -10.81 -6.59
N SER A 56 -15.91 -11.19 -6.86
CA SER A 56 -16.66 -10.71 -8.01
C SER A 56 -16.93 -9.19 -7.95
N SER A 57 -17.21 -8.60 -9.13
CA SER A 57 -17.67 -7.21 -9.24
C SER A 57 -18.95 -6.97 -8.42
N LYS A 58 -19.86 -7.93 -8.40
CA LYS A 58 -21.11 -7.87 -7.65
C LYS A 58 -20.86 -7.77 -6.15
N GLN A 59 -20.04 -8.65 -5.59
CA GLN A 59 -19.70 -8.64 -4.16
C GLN A 59 -19.02 -7.34 -3.72
N ASN A 60 -18.10 -6.82 -4.53
CA ASN A 60 -17.45 -5.54 -4.25
C ASN A 60 -18.44 -4.35 -4.33
N LEU A 61 -19.41 -4.40 -5.24
CA LEU A 61 -20.46 -3.40 -5.31
C LEU A 61 -21.40 -3.46 -4.10
N GLU A 62 -21.78 -4.64 -3.64
CA GLU A 62 -22.57 -4.85 -2.44
C GLU A 62 -21.85 -4.28 -1.21
N ASN A 63 -20.55 -4.57 -1.03
CA ASN A 63 -19.77 -4.07 0.07
C ASN A 63 -19.62 -2.53 0.03
N LEU A 64 -19.37 -1.94 -1.15
CA LEU A 64 -19.34 -0.49 -1.31
C LEU A 64 -20.70 0.14 -0.98
N SER A 65 -21.77 -0.47 -1.47
CA SER A 65 -23.15 -0.01 -1.22
C SER A 65 -23.46 -0.01 0.28
N LYS A 66 -23.07 -1.07 0.98
CA LYS A 66 -23.24 -1.18 2.43
C LYS A 66 -22.52 -0.03 3.15
N SER A 67 -21.24 0.24 2.83
CA SER A 67 -20.49 1.34 3.44
C SER A 67 -21.13 2.71 3.18
N ILE A 68 -21.68 2.94 1.99
CA ILE A 68 -22.35 4.20 1.64
C ILE A 68 -23.67 4.35 2.40
N ILE A 69 -24.48 3.30 2.46
CA ILE A 69 -25.78 3.31 3.11
C ILE A 69 -25.63 3.46 4.62
N GLU A 70 -24.70 2.73 5.23
CA GLU A 70 -24.36 2.83 6.65
C GLU A 70 -23.96 4.27 7.02
N TYR A 71 -23.09 4.90 6.22
CA TYR A 71 -22.71 6.30 6.42
C TYR A 71 -23.90 7.26 6.30
N SER A 72 -24.82 7.02 5.35
CA SER A 72 -25.91 7.96 5.04
C SER A 72 -27.11 7.82 5.96
N SER A 73 -27.43 6.61 6.42
CA SER A 73 -28.63 6.29 7.20
C SER A 73 -28.35 5.90 8.65
N GLY A 74 -27.08 5.56 8.98
CA GLY A 74 -26.70 5.02 10.28
C GLY A 74 -27.20 3.58 10.53
N ILE A 75 -27.79 2.92 9.52
CA ILE A 75 -28.38 1.59 9.64
C ILE A 75 -27.73 0.66 8.62
N GLU A 76 -27.38 -0.55 9.05
CA GLU A 76 -27.02 -1.63 8.12
C GLU A 76 -28.26 -2.02 7.32
N ALA A 77 -28.18 -1.93 5.99
CA ALA A 77 -29.24 -2.34 5.09
C ALA A 77 -28.74 -3.34 4.06
N ASP A 78 -29.52 -4.37 3.78
CA ASP A 78 -29.25 -5.38 2.74
C ASP A 78 -29.67 -4.90 1.33
N THR A 79 -29.53 -3.60 1.07
CA THR A 79 -29.78 -2.99 -0.23
C THR A 79 -28.48 -2.62 -0.91
N SER A 80 -28.45 -2.73 -2.23
CA SER A 80 -27.27 -2.43 -3.04
C SER A 80 -27.64 -1.46 -4.17
N PHE A 81 -26.72 -0.59 -4.54
CA PHE A 81 -26.81 0.18 -5.77
C PHE A 81 -26.80 -0.74 -6.98
N LEU A 82 -27.42 -0.30 -8.08
CA LEU A 82 -27.49 -1.08 -9.32
C LEU A 82 -26.12 -1.19 -10.04
N SER A 83 -25.22 -0.23 -9.82
CA SER A 83 -23.92 -0.17 -10.47
C SER A 83 -22.90 0.63 -9.65
N PHE A 84 -21.61 0.45 -9.92
CA PHE A 84 -20.57 1.33 -9.37
C PHE A 84 -20.79 2.78 -9.76
N GLN A 85 -21.31 3.04 -10.96
CA GLN A 85 -21.60 4.40 -11.39
C GLN A 85 -22.63 5.06 -10.48
N SER A 86 -23.78 4.42 -10.24
CA SER A 86 -24.82 4.98 -9.38
C SER A 86 -24.37 5.13 -7.94
N ALA A 87 -23.58 4.19 -7.41
CA ALA A 87 -23.02 4.26 -6.07
C ALA A 87 -22.06 5.43 -5.90
N LEU A 88 -21.12 5.58 -6.84
CA LEU A 88 -20.13 6.65 -6.81
C LEU A 88 -20.78 8.02 -7.07
N GLU A 89 -21.71 8.12 -8.04
CA GLU A 89 -22.42 9.35 -8.33
C GLU A 89 -23.21 9.85 -7.11
N TYR A 90 -23.82 8.94 -6.35
CA TYR A 90 -24.45 9.28 -5.07
C TYR A 90 -23.45 9.91 -4.07
N VAL A 91 -22.24 9.35 -3.96
CA VAL A 91 -21.18 9.91 -3.07
C VAL A 91 -20.72 11.28 -3.56
N PHE A 92 -20.55 11.48 -4.87
CA PHE A 92 -20.20 12.80 -5.43
C PHE A 92 -21.27 13.85 -5.11
N ASN A 93 -22.56 13.50 -5.24
CA ASN A 93 -23.68 14.37 -4.91
C ASN A 93 -23.73 14.70 -3.41
N LEU A 94 -23.52 13.72 -2.53
CA LEU A 94 -23.42 13.98 -1.08
C LEU A 94 -22.32 15.00 -0.77
N ALA A 95 -21.23 14.94 -1.49
CA ALA A 95 -20.07 15.80 -1.29
C ALA A 95 -20.23 17.20 -1.93
N GLU A 96 -21.30 17.52 -2.62
CA GLU A 96 -21.56 18.89 -3.10
C GLU A 96 -21.84 19.86 -1.94
N THR A 97 -22.53 19.37 -0.92
CA THR A 97 -22.97 20.20 0.22
C THR A 97 -21.97 20.18 1.38
N LYS A 98 -21.21 19.11 1.57
CA LYS A 98 -20.28 18.95 2.69
C LYS A 98 -18.95 18.33 2.27
N ARG A 99 -17.89 18.61 3.03
CA ARG A 99 -16.61 17.94 2.86
C ARG A 99 -16.74 16.48 3.23
N LEU A 100 -16.39 15.57 2.33
CA LEU A 100 -16.51 14.12 2.50
C LEU A 100 -15.27 13.43 1.96
N ILE A 101 -14.83 12.39 2.62
CA ILE A 101 -13.76 11.51 2.15
C ILE A 101 -14.38 10.20 1.67
N LEU A 102 -14.00 9.74 0.47
CA LEU A 102 -14.23 8.37 0.03
C LEU A 102 -12.89 7.67 -0.09
N VAL A 103 -12.71 6.60 0.69
CA VAL A 103 -11.56 5.71 0.60
C VAL A 103 -11.97 4.43 -0.10
N ILE A 104 -11.24 4.07 -1.16
CA ILE A 104 -11.29 2.74 -1.78
C ILE A 104 -9.93 2.08 -1.50
N ASP A 105 -9.86 1.33 -0.40
CA ASP A 105 -8.67 0.57 -0.06
C ASP A 105 -8.64 -0.75 -0.85
N GLU A 106 -7.45 -1.25 -1.16
CA GLU A 106 -7.20 -2.37 -2.07
C GLU A 106 -7.95 -2.22 -3.41
N TYR A 107 -7.96 -1.00 -3.95
CA TYR A 107 -8.52 -0.64 -5.26
C TYR A 107 -8.19 -1.63 -6.39
N PRO A 108 -6.96 -2.19 -6.48
CA PRO A 108 -6.61 -3.18 -7.51
C PRO A 108 -7.56 -4.38 -7.59
N TYR A 109 -8.10 -4.86 -6.46
CA TYR A 109 -9.05 -5.98 -6.48
C TYR A 109 -10.38 -5.59 -7.14
N VAL A 110 -10.89 -4.43 -6.77
CA VAL A 110 -12.17 -3.91 -7.31
C VAL A 110 -12.03 -3.64 -8.81
N ALA A 111 -10.94 -2.99 -9.21
CA ALA A 111 -10.73 -2.60 -10.59
C ALA A 111 -10.43 -3.79 -11.53
N ARG A 112 -9.81 -4.86 -11.03
CA ARG A 112 -9.65 -6.11 -11.79
C ARG A 112 -10.99 -6.82 -11.99
N ALA A 113 -11.87 -6.79 -10.98
CA ALA A 113 -13.19 -7.39 -11.05
C ALA A 113 -14.15 -6.56 -11.93
N SER A 114 -14.01 -5.22 -11.96
CA SER A 114 -14.83 -4.29 -12.73
C SER A 114 -13.97 -3.42 -13.64
N LYS A 115 -13.79 -3.88 -14.89
CA LYS A 115 -12.92 -3.20 -15.89
C LYS A 115 -13.37 -1.77 -16.22
N SER A 116 -14.65 -1.44 -16.05
CA SER A 116 -15.20 -0.10 -16.30
C SER A 116 -14.97 0.88 -15.15
N LEU A 117 -14.56 0.42 -13.96
CA LEU A 117 -14.47 1.26 -12.77
C LEU A 117 -13.57 2.48 -12.96
N ALA A 118 -12.38 2.31 -13.55
CA ALA A 118 -11.46 3.41 -13.79
C ALA A 118 -12.05 4.47 -14.72
N SER A 119 -12.73 4.06 -15.80
CA SER A 119 -13.40 4.97 -16.74
C SER A 119 -14.65 5.62 -16.12
N THR A 120 -15.37 4.91 -15.27
CA THR A 120 -16.47 5.47 -14.48
C THR A 120 -15.99 6.56 -13.53
N LEU A 121 -14.92 6.30 -12.79
CA LEU A 121 -14.29 7.32 -11.93
C LEU A 121 -13.80 8.52 -12.74
N GLN A 122 -13.16 8.27 -13.89
CA GLN A 122 -12.74 9.33 -14.82
C GLN A 122 -13.91 10.24 -15.19
N MET A 123 -15.01 9.68 -15.67
CA MET A 123 -16.20 10.41 -16.10
C MET A 123 -16.80 11.23 -14.94
N LEU A 124 -16.91 10.64 -13.75
CA LEU A 124 -17.47 11.33 -12.58
C LEU A 124 -16.54 12.45 -12.08
N ILE A 125 -15.24 12.22 -12.04
CA ILE A 125 -14.28 13.27 -11.68
C ILE A 125 -14.37 14.45 -12.66
N ASP A 126 -14.39 14.18 -13.97
CA ASP A 126 -14.48 15.24 -14.99
C ASP A 126 -15.80 16.02 -14.92
N ARG A 127 -16.90 15.36 -14.49
CA ARG A 127 -18.21 15.99 -14.32
C ARG A 127 -18.33 16.83 -13.04
N TYR A 128 -17.80 16.35 -11.93
CA TYR A 128 -18.11 16.88 -10.59
C TYR A 128 -16.95 17.64 -9.93
N ARG A 129 -15.73 17.64 -10.53
CA ARG A 129 -14.55 18.23 -9.88
C ARG A 129 -14.70 19.71 -9.47
N ASP A 130 -15.52 20.46 -10.18
CA ASP A 130 -15.69 21.90 -9.94
C ASP A 130 -16.81 22.20 -8.92
N SER A 131 -17.74 21.25 -8.69
CA SER A 131 -18.86 21.40 -7.75
C SER A 131 -18.71 20.58 -6.48
N SER A 132 -18.04 19.44 -6.54
CA SER A 132 -17.92 18.52 -5.40
C SER A 132 -16.80 18.90 -4.44
N LYS A 133 -17.04 18.72 -3.16
CA LYS A 133 -16.04 18.82 -2.08
C LYS A 133 -15.50 17.46 -1.67
N LEU A 134 -15.61 16.44 -2.55
CA LEU A 134 -15.12 15.10 -2.28
C LEU A 134 -13.59 15.07 -2.23
N MET A 135 -13.04 14.36 -1.25
CA MET A 135 -11.67 13.89 -1.28
C MET A 135 -11.67 12.38 -1.53
N LEU A 136 -11.34 12.00 -2.77
CA LEU A 136 -11.21 10.61 -3.17
C LEU A 136 -9.81 10.10 -2.84
N ILE A 137 -9.72 8.95 -2.18
CA ILE A 137 -8.46 8.24 -1.89
C ILE A 137 -8.53 6.84 -2.49
N LEU A 138 -7.67 6.56 -3.46
CA LEU A 138 -7.45 5.20 -3.94
C LEU A 138 -6.18 4.65 -3.30
N CYS A 139 -6.30 3.50 -2.62
CA CYS A 139 -5.18 2.83 -1.99
C CYS A 139 -4.98 1.44 -2.60
N GLY A 140 -3.72 1.02 -2.72
CA GLY A 140 -3.42 -0.33 -3.21
C GLY A 140 -2.04 -0.84 -2.84
N SER A 141 -1.96 -2.15 -2.56
CA SER A 141 -0.72 -2.84 -2.25
C SER A 141 0.00 -3.38 -3.49
N SER A 142 -0.70 -3.63 -4.59
CA SER A 142 -0.10 -4.07 -5.85
C SER A 142 0.62 -2.91 -6.55
N MET A 143 1.94 -2.81 -6.34
CA MET A 143 2.78 -1.74 -6.86
C MET A 143 2.67 -1.60 -8.38
N SER A 144 2.86 -2.71 -9.11
CA SER A 144 2.79 -2.73 -10.58
C SER A 144 1.43 -2.27 -11.08
N TYR A 145 0.34 -2.75 -10.46
CA TYR A 145 -1.00 -2.33 -10.85
C TYR A 145 -1.21 -0.82 -10.65
N MET A 146 -0.80 -0.29 -9.50
CA MET A 146 -0.96 1.13 -9.21
C MET A 146 -0.11 2.00 -10.14
N GLU A 147 1.12 1.60 -10.42
CA GLU A 147 2.02 2.33 -11.31
C GLU A 147 1.53 2.25 -12.79
N ASP A 148 1.11 1.06 -13.27
CA ASP A 148 0.75 0.83 -14.68
C ASP A 148 -0.70 1.21 -15.02
N GLN A 149 -1.66 0.99 -14.10
CA GLN A 149 -3.09 1.12 -14.38
C GLN A 149 -3.74 2.37 -13.75
N VAL A 150 -3.08 3.01 -12.79
CA VAL A 150 -3.62 4.22 -12.13
C VAL A 150 -2.75 5.44 -12.44
N LEU A 151 -1.44 5.32 -12.35
CA LEU A 151 -0.50 6.44 -12.45
C LEU A 151 0.07 6.65 -13.85
N ALA A 152 0.09 5.62 -14.71
CA ALA A 152 0.68 5.67 -16.04
C ALA A 152 -0.05 6.65 -16.96
N TYR A 153 0.70 7.23 -17.92
CA TYR A 153 0.20 8.23 -18.88
C TYR A 153 -1.06 7.79 -19.64
N LYS A 154 -1.17 6.50 -19.96
CA LYS A 154 -2.32 5.94 -20.70
C LYS A 154 -3.49 5.52 -19.79
N ALA A 155 -3.36 5.63 -18.46
CA ALA A 155 -4.42 5.24 -17.55
C ALA A 155 -5.56 6.26 -17.55
N PRO A 156 -6.84 5.84 -17.40
CA PRO A 156 -7.99 6.76 -17.40
C PRO A 156 -7.90 7.86 -16.34
N LEU A 157 -7.26 7.57 -15.21
CA LEU A 157 -7.13 8.50 -14.08
C LEU A 157 -5.89 9.41 -14.16
N TYR A 158 -5.06 9.25 -15.20
CA TYR A 158 -3.88 10.08 -15.38
C TYR A 158 -4.23 11.58 -15.46
N GLY A 159 -3.42 12.43 -14.81
CA GLY A 159 -3.60 13.89 -14.82
C GLY A 159 -4.74 14.41 -13.94
N ARG A 160 -5.50 13.53 -13.26
CA ARG A 160 -6.63 13.92 -12.39
C ARG A 160 -6.30 13.94 -10.90
N ARG A 161 -5.18 13.32 -10.52
CA ARG A 161 -4.75 13.27 -9.12
C ARG A 161 -4.19 14.61 -8.64
N SER A 162 -4.52 14.96 -7.40
CA SER A 162 -3.94 16.11 -6.68
C SER A 162 -2.62 15.74 -6.00
N ALA A 163 -2.51 14.49 -5.53
CA ALA A 163 -1.30 13.98 -4.88
C ALA A 163 -1.14 12.47 -5.06
N GLN A 164 0.10 12.01 -4.89
CA GLN A 164 0.43 10.59 -4.82
C GLN A 164 1.42 10.35 -3.68
N PHE A 165 1.19 9.27 -2.95
CA PHE A 165 2.00 8.86 -1.81
C PHE A 165 2.53 7.45 -2.04
N LYS A 166 3.81 7.34 -2.34
CA LYS A 166 4.50 6.05 -2.35
C LYS A 166 4.98 5.75 -0.94
N ILE A 167 4.24 4.90 -0.23
CA ILE A 167 4.55 4.55 1.14
C ILE A 167 5.66 3.51 1.17
N LEU A 168 6.81 3.93 1.68
CA LEU A 168 8.00 3.10 1.85
C LEU A 168 8.07 2.57 3.29
N PRO A 169 8.85 1.52 3.56
CA PRO A 169 9.25 1.19 4.94
C PRO A 169 9.82 2.40 5.66
N PHE A 170 9.74 2.41 6.98
CA PHE A 170 10.35 3.45 7.80
C PHE A 170 11.88 3.49 7.61
N ASN A 171 12.43 4.68 7.67
CA ASN A 171 13.88 4.86 7.75
C ASN A 171 14.39 4.50 9.16
N PHE A 172 15.71 4.53 9.35
CA PHE A 172 16.33 4.21 10.62
C PHE A 172 15.81 5.07 11.78
N SER A 173 15.72 6.38 11.58
CA SER A 173 15.26 7.31 12.62
C SER A 173 13.81 7.06 13.04
N GLU A 174 12.92 6.78 12.09
CA GLU A 174 11.52 6.42 12.36
C GLU A 174 11.44 5.07 13.09
N THR A 175 12.24 4.09 12.66
CA THR A 175 12.30 2.76 13.29
C THR A 175 12.79 2.83 14.74
N CYS A 176 13.76 3.69 15.04
CA CYS A 176 14.26 3.88 16.40
C CYS A 176 13.16 4.30 17.40
N ARG A 177 12.11 4.94 16.92
CA ARG A 177 10.96 5.37 17.77
C ARG A 177 10.11 4.21 18.25
N TYR A 178 10.20 3.03 17.60
CA TYR A 178 9.53 1.81 18.04
C TYR A 178 10.23 1.14 19.23
N PHE A 179 11.52 1.44 19.43
CA PHE A 179 12.38 0.76 20.38
C PHE A 179 13.02 1.74 21.38
N PRO A 180 12.22 2.40 22.25
CA PRO A 180 12.74 3.39 23.19
C PRO A 180 13.73 2.79 24.20
N HIS A 181 13.61 1.50 24.53
CA HIS A 181 14.46 0.85 25.54
C HIS A 181 15.76 0.25 25.00
N PHE A 182 15.87 0.07 23.66
CA PHE A 182 17.11 -0.41 23.06
C PHE A 182 18.21 0.66 23.06
N SER A 183 19.45 0.22 23.25
CA SER A 183 20.65 1.03 23.01
C SER A 183 20.75 1.44 21.52
N PRO A 184 21.59 2.44 21.17
CA PRO A 184 21.81 2.79 19.76
C PRO A 184 22.31 1.61 18.91
N GLU A 185 23.18 0.76 19.47
CA GLU A 185 23.71 -0.44 18.82
C GLU A 185 22.62 -1.48 18.57
N GLU A 186 21.79 -1.76 19.58
CA GLU A 186 20.65 -2.68 19.46
C GLU A 186 19.61 -2.18 18.44
N LYS A 187 19.36 -0.86 18.42
CA LYS A 187 18.49 -0.25 17.37
C LYS A 187 19.05 -0.45 15.97
N ALA A 188 20.37 -0.30 15.81
CA ALA A 188 21.01 -0.51 14.52
C ALA A 188 20.97 -1.99 14.10
N LEU A 189 21.22 -2.92 15.02
CA LEU A 189 21.08 -4.36 14.79
C LEU A 189 19.64 -4.73 14.43
N MET A 190 18.67 -4.28 15.22
CA MET A 190 17.26 -4.57 14.96
C MET A 190 16.82 -4.01 13.60
N TYR A 191 17.22 -2.79 13.24
CA TYR A 191 16.94 -2.23 11.92
C TYR A 191 17.59 -3.06 10.79
N GLY A 192 18.79 -3.58 11.00
CA GLY A 192 19.46 -4.49 10.05
C GLY A 192 18.69 -5.81 9.86
N ILE A 193 18.02 -6.30 10.92
CA ILE A 193 17.27 -7.57 10.89
C ILE A 193 15.88 -7.40 10.26
N VAL A 194 15.09 -6.43 10.74
CA VAL A 194 13.67 -6.29 10.37
C VAL A 194 13.42 -5.21 9.33
N GLY A 195 14.41 -4.36 9.05
CA GLY A 195 14.23 -3.15 8.26
C GLY A 195 13.24 -2.20 8.94
N GLY A 196 12.60 -1.35 8.13
CA GLY A 196 11.60 -0.39 8.62
C GLY A 196 10.14 -0.81 8.33
N THR A 197 9.86 -2.11 8.18
CA THR A 197 8.51 -2.58 7.88
C THR A 197 7.65 -2.59 9.15
N PRO A 198 6.62 -1.72 9.27
CA PRO A 198 5.86 -1.54 10.51
C PRO A 198 5.32 -2.83 11.11
N GLN A 199 4.81 -3.74 10.26
CA GLN A 199 4.24 -5.00 10.74
C GLN A 199 5.30 -5.89 11.39
N TYR A 200 6.55 -5.85 10.96
CA TYR A 200 7.63 -6.60 11.59
C TYR A 200 8.09 -5.91 12.88
N LEU A 201 8.16 -4.57 12.87
CA LEU A 201 8.52 -3.81 14.07
C LEU A 201 7.56 -4.08 15.23
N LEU A 202 6.26 -4.24 14.95
CA LEU A 202 5.22 -4.56 15.96
C LEU A 202 5.36 -5.96 16.57
N GLN A 203 6.12 -6.86 15.95
CA GLN A 203 6.37 -8.20 16.49
C GLN A 203 7.60 -8.26 17.41
N MET A 204 8.39 -7.18 17.44
CA MET A 204 9.59 -7.09 18.26
C MET A 204 9.26 -6.48 19.62
N ASN A 205 10.02 -6.89 20.63
CA ASN A 205 9.88 -6.39 21.99
C ASN A 205 11.25 -5.87 22.47
N ASP A 206 11.35 -4.57 22.69
CA ASP A 206 12.58 -3.90 23.13
C ASP A 206 12.91 -4.07 24.63
N ARG A 207 12.13 -4.90 25.33
CA ARG A 207 12.43 -5.37 26.70
C ARG A 207 13.11 -6.75 26.71
N LEU A 208 13.20 -7.41 25.56
CA LEU A 208 13.90 -8.67 25.37
C LEU A 208 15.21 -8.40 24.63
N SER A 209 16.19 -9.27 24.80
CA SER A 209 17.44 -9.20 24.00
C SER A 209 17.17 -9.42 22.51
N ILE A 210 18.14 -9.01 21.67
CA ILE A 210 18.06 -9.24 20.22
C ILE A 210 17.95 -10.74 19.91
N GLU A 211 18.71 -11.60 20.64
CA GLU A 211 18.68 -13.05 20.46
C GLU A 211 17.31 -13.65 20.82
N GLU A 212 16.68 -13.19 21.89
CA GLU A 212 15.33 -13.64 22.28
C GLU A 212 14.30 -13.20 21.24
N ASN A 213 14.37 -11.97 20.72
CA ASN A 213 13.52 -11.52 19.64
C ASN A 213 13.68 -12.42 18.40
N ILE A 214 14.91 -12.74 17.98
CA ILE A 214 15.18 -13.61 16.84
C ILE A 214 14.60 -15.02 17.08
N LYS A 215 14.85 -15.61 18.27
CA LYS A 215 14.33 -16.95 18.61
C LYS A 215 12.81 -17.00 18.58
N ASN A 216 12.16 -15.97 19.14
CA ASN A 216 10.70 -15.95 19.29
C ASN A 216 9.96 -15.63 17.99
N THR A 217 10.64 -15.04 16.99
CA THR A 217 10.04 -14.61 15.74
C THR A 217 10.58 -15.38 14.53
N PHE A 218 11.80 -15.14 14.13
CA PHE A 218 12.36 -15.70 12.88
C PHE A 218 12.68 -17.21 12.96
N LEU A 219 13.01 -17.72 14.14
CA LEU A 219 13.35 -19.13 14.35
C LEU A 219 12.20 -19.94 14.96
N ASN A 220 11.09 -19.34 15.29
CA ASN A 220 9.93 -20.00 15.83
C ASN A 220 8.93 -20.36 14.71
N PRO A 221 8.72 -21.65 14.39
CA PRO A 221 7.79 -22.06 13.33
C PRO A 221 6.34 -21.62 13.55
N ASN A 222 5.96 -21.31 14.77
CA ASN A 222 4.62 -20.82 15.12
C ASN A 222 4.49 -19.29 15.01
N SER A 223 5.57 -18.59 14.72
CA SER A 223 5.56 -17.13 14.55
C SER A 223 5.01 -16.75 13.18
N ALA A 224 4.21 -15.68 13.15
CA ALA A 224 3.68 -15.11 11.91
C ALA A 224 4.78 -14.62 10.93
N ILE A 225 6.01 -14.35 11.42
CA ILE A 225 7.14 -13.90 10.59
C ILE A 225 7.88 -15.08 9.95
N TYR A 226 7.81 -16.28 10.55
CA TYR A 226 8.64 -17.42 10.12
C TYR A 226 8.49 -17.76 8.62
N GLU A 227 7.26 -17.87 8.13
CA GLU A 227 6.98 -18.16 6.71
C GLU A 227 6.73 -16.91 5.86
N ASP A 228 6.77 -15.76 6.47
CA ASP A 228 6.34 -14.51 5.86
C ASP A 228 7.11 -14.11 4.59
N PRO A 229 8.44 -14.22 4.52
CA PRO A 229 9.19 -13.88 3.32
C PRO A 229 8.76 -14.71 2.10
N SER A 230 8.52 -16.01 2.31
CA SER A 230 8.05 -16.92 1.24
C SER A 230 6.63 -16.59 0.81
N SER A 231 5.76 -16.25 1.75
CA SER A 231 4.38 -15.86 1.50
C SER A 231 4.27 -14.52 0.77
N LEU A 232 5.10 -13.55 1.14
CA LEU A 232 5.15 -12.25 0.47
C LEU A 232 5.51 -12.40 -1.01
N LEU A 233 6.56 -13.16 -1.31
CA LEU A 233 6.97 -13.39 -2.70
C LEU A 233 5.88 -14.09 -3.51
N LYS A 234 5.24 -15.13 -2.96
CA LYS A 234 4.13 -15.82 -3.65
C LYS A 234 2.96 -14.90 -3.98
N GLN A 235 2.72 -13.87 -3.17
CA GLN A 235 1.64 -12.90 -3.37
C GLN A 235 1.99 -11.79 -4.39
N GLU A 236 3.27 -11.43 -4.48
CA GLU A 236 3.72 -10.33 -5.32
C GLU A 236 4.19 -10.77 -6.72
N VAL A 237 4.61 -12.04 -6.88
CA VAL A 237 5.24 -12.52 -8.11
C VAL A 237 4.70 -13.87 -8.56
N ARG A 238 4.72 -14.11 -9.89
CA ARG A 238 4.19 -15.36 -10.48
C ARG A 238 5.14 -16.57 -10.35
N GLU A 239 6.45 -16.33 -10.34
CA GLU A 239 7.50 -17.37 -10.32
C GLU A 239 8.44 -17.17 -9.14
N PRO A 240 8.00 -17.45 -7.89
CA PRO A 240 8.75 -17.12 -6.68
C PRO A 240 10.13 -17.77 -6.59
N SER A 241 10.35 -18.92 -7.26
CA SER A 241 11.61 -19.67 -7.20
C SER A 241 12.79 -18.88 -7.74
N ILE A 242 12.65 -18.26 -8.91
CA ILE A 242 13.71 -17.47 -9.55
C ILE A 242 13.99 -16.21 -8.70
N TYR A 243 12.94 -15.55 -8.20
CA TYR A 243 13.08 -14.40 -7.30
C TYR A 243 13.85 -14.77 -6.03
N ASN A 244 13.54 -15.90 -5.40
CA ASN A 244 14.25 -16.41 -4.23
C ASN A 244 15.73 -16.70 -4.55
N ALA A 245 16.02 -17.33 -5.68
CA ALA A 245 17.39 -17.59 -6.10
C ALA A 245 18.19 -16.29 -6.28
N ILE A 246 17.60 -15.26 -6.89
CA ILE A 246 18.22 -13.95 -7.05
C ILE A 246 18.47 -13.28 -5.69
N ILE A 247 17.48 -13.27 -4.79
CA ILE A 247 17.62 -12.71 -3.44
C ILE A 247 18.73 -13.43 -2.69
N THR A 248 18.79 -14.75 -2.74
CA THR A 248 19.84 -15.55 -2.11
C THR A 248 21.21 -15.25 -2.72
N ALA A 249 21.31 -15.11 -4.05
CA ALA A 249 22.55 -14.76 -4.71
C ALA A 249 23.09 -13.40 -4.23
N VAL A 250 22.21 -12.39 -4.15
CA VAL A 250 22.56 -11.05 -3.64
C VAL A 250 22.91 -11.09 -2.16
N ALA A 251 22.14 -11.77 -1.32
CA ALA A 251 22.37 -11.90 0.11
C ALA A 251 23.70 -12.63 0.42
N THR A 252 24.17 -13.50 -0.49
CA THR A 252 25.45 -14.19 -0.42
C THR A 252 26.60 -13.45 -1.14
N GLY A 253 26.43 -12.15 -1.40
CA GLY A 253 27.46 -11.22 -1.84
C GLY A 253 27.59 -11.01 -3.35
N ALA A 254 26.71 -11.62 -4.20
CA ALA A 254 26.73 -11.30 -5.62
C ALA A 254 26.19 -9.88 -5.85
N SER A 255 26.99 -9.04 -6.50
CA SER A 255 26.67 -7.62 -6.74
C SER A 255 26.61 -7.25 -8.21
N ARG A 256 27.18 -8.08 -9.09
CA ARG A 256 27.21 -7.87 -10.53
C ARG A 256 26.23 -8.80 -11.24
N MET A 257 25.64 -8.34 -12.34
CA MET A 257 24.67 -9.09 -13.13
C MET A 257 25.18 -10.48 -13.52
N ALA A 258 26.44 -10.57 -13.98
CA ALA A 258 27.05 -11.84 -14.38
C ALA A 258 27.22 -12.83 -13.20
N GLU A 259 27.54 -12.33 -12.01
CA GLU A 259 27.65 -13.14 -10.80
C GLU A 259 26.28 -13.66 -10.34
N ILE A 260 25.26 -12.82 -10.41
CA ILE A 260 23.88 -13.20 -10.07
C ILE A 260 23.39 -14.27 -11.05
N SER A 261 23.54 -14.03 -12.36
CA SER A 261 23.16 -14.95 -13.43
C SER A 261 23.84 -16.31 -13.26
N ALA A 262 25.17 -16.33 -13.00
CA ALA A 262 25.92 -17.57 -12.78
C ALA A 262 25.43 -18.35 -11.54
N LYS A 263 25.08 -17.67 -10.43
CA LYS A 263 24.57 -18.30 -9.21
C LYS A 263 23.14 -18.80 -9.35
N VAL A 264 22.32 -18.10 -10.11
CA VAL A 264 20.90 -18.46 -10.35
C VAL A 264 20.76 -19.55 -11.41
N GLY A 265 21.69 -19.62 -12.36
CA GLY A 265 21.65 -20.55 -13.49
C GLY A 265 20.73 -20.10 -14.63
N GLU A 266 20.43 -18.82 -14.70
CA GLU A 266 19.57 -18.20 -15.71
C GLU A 266 20.33 -17.14 -16.52
N ASP A 267 19.86 -16.86 -17.74
CA ASP A 267 20.45 -15.81 -18.58
C ASP A 267 20.39 -14.42 -17.95
N THR A 268 21.39 -13.60 -18.24
CA THR A 268 21.48 -12.21 -17.74
C THR A 268 20.27 -11.36 -18.15
N SER A 269 19.67 -11.60 -19.32
CA SER A 269 18.47 -10.93 -19.80
C SER A 269 17.27 -11.25 -18.91
N ILE A 270 17.09 -12.52 -18.55
CA ILE A 270 16.04 -13.01 -17.65
C ILE A 270 16.28 -12.42 -16.26
N CYS A 271 17.46 -12.59 -15.67
CA CYS A 271 17.82 -12.04 -14.37
C CYS A 271 17.58 -10.51 -14.29
N SER A 272 17.86 -9.78 -15.37
CA SER A 272 17.66 -8.33 -15.43
C SER A 272 16.19 -7.93 -15.22
N VAL A 273 15.25 -8.67 -15.82
CA VAL A 273 13.80 -8.42 -15.65
C VAL A 273 13.38 -8.66 -14.20
N TYR A 274 13.79 -9.78 -13.63
CA TYR A 274 13.46 -10.15 -12.25
C TYR A 274 14.08 -9.20 -11.23
N ILE A 275 15.34 -8.77 -11.43
CA ILE A 275 16.01 -7.77 -10.59
C ILE A 275 15.28 -6.43 -10.66
N LYS A 276 14.87 -5.97 -11.84
CA LYS A 276 14.09 -4.74 -12.00
C LYS A 276 12.78 -4.81 -11.20
N ASN A 277 12.08 -5.94 -11.25
CA ASN A 277 10.87 -6.16 -10.47
C ASN A 277 11.15 -6.12 -8.96
N LEU A 278 12.22 -6.80 -8.49
CA LEU A 278 12.62 -6.76 -7.07
C LEU A 278 12.98 -5.35 -6.60
N ILE A 279 13.59 -4.54 -7.46
CA ILE A 279 13.87 -3.12 -7.17
C ILE A 279 12.56 -2.33 -7.09
N THR A 280 11.65 -2.53 -8.04
CA THR A 280 10.32 -1.89 -8.04
C THR A 280 9.54 -2.24 -6.77
N LEU A 281 9.57 -3.51 -6.36
CA LEU A 281 8.97 -4.00 -5.12
C LEU A 281 9.70 -3.49 -3.86
N GLY A 282 10.89 -2.88 -3.99
CA GLY A 282 11.69 -2.41 -2.87
C GLY A 282 12.27 -3.52 -2.00
N ILE A 283 12.43 -4.73 -2.55
CA ILE A 283 13.05 -5.89 -1.86
C ILE A 283 14.57 -5.79 -1.94
N ILE A 284 15.09 -5.37 -3.09
CA ILE A 284 16.50 -5.04 -3.30
C ILE A 284 16.61 -3.60 -3.81
N ARG A 285 17.80 -3.03 -3.68
CA ARG A 285 18.11 -1.70 -4.25
C ARG A 285 19.42 -1.73 -5.00
N LYS A 286 19.52 -0.88 -6.01
CA LYS A 286 20.78 -0.64 -6.70
C LYS A 286 21.49 0.52 -6.02
N GLU A 287 22.70 0.30 -5.59
CA GLU A 287 23.59 1.35 -5.08
C GLU A 287 24.78 1.54 -6.03
N SER A 288 25.21 2.76 -6.16
CA SER A 288 26.47 3.09 -6.84
C SER A 288 27.50 3.48 -5.79
N PRO A 289 28.79 3.12 -5.95
CA PRO A 289 29.83 3.65 -5.09
C PRO A 289 29.78 5.19 -5.10
N TYR A 290 30.02 5.79 -3.95
CA TYR A 290 30.30 7.23 -3.91
C TYR A 290 31.59 7.47 -4.71
N GLY A 291 31.46 8.14 -5.85
CA GLY A 291 32.54 8.63 -6.68
C GLY A 291 32.82 10.09 -6.42
#